data_cf33cd39562bbf1df4cdd2767a56b9ba
#
_entry.id   cf33cd39562bbf1df4cdd2767a56b9ba
#
_cell.length_a   1.000
_cell.length_b   1.000
_cell.length_c   1.000
_cell.angle_alpha   90.00
_cell.angle_beta   90.00
_cell.angle_gamma   90.00
#
_symmetry.space_group_name_H-M   'P 1'
#
loop_
_entity.id
_entity.type
_entity.pdbx_description
1 polymer ?
#
loop_
_entity_poly.entity_id
_entity_poly.type
_entity_poly.pdbx_seq_one_letter_code
_entity_poly.pdbx_strand_id
1 'polypeptide(L)'
;MEFEIEQFNEQVVTQMTTIRKFIEWLSYHPTTEEIARALATEYLAEYAVLGVRFGRINSDDSIVVSGQYGYPNADEYRSRNIPSAEWRAIDAEDVKIIAGHSNLQWTPDSTMHVNSLRDRGVIQGYLIVHFHKPVDASAQHHIAEAIADLSVPLALYLSFISRPVGSSMGGITIPADSRDAGAGQLSQRQILILRGMVEGKTNHELATELGFSVSTIRHETMRIYQALAVSDRKEAAKKAIMLSLI
;
A
#
# COMPACT_ATOMS: atom_id res chain seq x y z
N MET A 1 -8.49 -37.83 -3.47
CA MET A 1 -9.66 -37.00 -3.85
C MET A 1 -10.23 -36.20 -2.69
N GLU A 2 -10.70 -36.81 -1.55
CA GLU A 2 -11.18 -36.05 -0.37
C GLU A 2 -10.07 -35.16 0.24
N PHE A 3 -8.88 -35.69 0.43
CA PHE A 3 -7.72 -34.95 0.97
C PHE A 3 -7.31 -33.75 0.09
N GLU A 4 -7.34 -33.90 -1.23
CA GLU A 4 -7.04 -32.82 -2.17
C GLU A 4 -8.10 -31.71 -2.14
N ILE A 5 -9.38 -32.09 -1.97
CA ILE A 5 -10.49 -31.13 -1.82
C ILE A 5 -10.39 -30.37 -0.51
N GLU A 6 -10.01 -31.02 0.57
CA GLU A 6 -9.86 -30.42 1.89
C GLU A 6 -8.69 -29.42 1.90
N GLN A 7 -7.55 -29.80 1.31
CA GLN A 7 -6.38 -28.94 1.16
C GLN A 7 -6.66 -27.72 0.27
N PHE A 8 -7.39 -27.92 -0.84
CA PHE A 8 -7.82 -26.82 -1.71
C PHE A 8 -8.75 -25.84 -0.98
N ASN A 9 -9.72 -26.35 -0.22
CA ASN A 9 -10.64 -25.52 0.56
C ASN A 9 -9.91 -24.70 1.64
N GLU A 10 -8.94 -25.29 2.33
CA GLU A 10 -8.14 -24.60 3.36
C GLU A 10 -7.29 -23.48 2.74
N GLN A 11 -6.70 -23.73 1.59
CA GLN A 11 -5.93 -22.73 0.84
C GLN A 11 -6.79 -21.54 0.41
N VAL A 12 -7.97 -21.80 -0.17
CA VAL A 12 -8.91 -20.74 -0.59
C VAL A 12 -9.38 -19.90 0.61
N VAL A 13 -9.68 -20.53 1.75
CA VAL A 13 -10.09 -19.82 2.97
C VAL A 13 -8.96 -18.93 3.49
N THR A 14 -7.73 -19.43 3.49
CA THR A 14 -6.55 -18.66 3.92
C THR A 14 -6.33 -17.45 3.02
N GLN A 15 -6.38 -17.63 1.71
CA GLN A 15 -6.21 -16.58 0.70
C GLN A 15 -7.29 -15.50 0.84
N MET A 16 -8.57 -15.88 0.94
CA MET A 16 -9.66 -14.93 1.16
C MET A 16 -9.52 -14.16 2.49
N THR A 17 -9.02 -14.81 3.52
CA THR A 17 -8.76 -14.17 4.80
C THR A 17 -7.66 -13.13 4.71
N THR A 18 -6.60 -13.42 3.96
CA THR A 18 -5.48 -12.50 3.70
C THR A 18 -5.94 -11.26 2.93
N ILE A 19 -6.71 -11.44 1.86
CA ILE A 19 -7.27 -10.34 1.07
C ILE A 19 -8.17 -9.45 1.94
N ARG A 20 -9.05 -10.06 2.74
CA ARG A 20 -9.95 -9.32 3.62
C ARG A 20 -9.17 -8.49 4.65
N LYS A 21 -8.16 -9.06 5.29
CA LYS A 21 -7.29 -8.33 6.23
C LYS A 21 -6.58 -7.17 5.55
N PHE A 22 -6.10 -7.37 4.33
CA PHE A 22 -5.43 -6.31 3.57
C PHE A 22 -6.39 -5.17 3.22
N ILE A 23 -7.61 -5.47 2.76
CA ILE A 23 -8.65 -4.46 2.48
C ILE A 23 -9.02 -3.69 3.76
N GLU A 24 -9.24 -4.40 4.86
CA GLU A 24 -9.55 -3.80 6.16
C GLU A 24 -8.40 -2.87 6.60
N TRP A 25 -7.16 -3.31 6.48
CA TRP A 25 -6.01 -2.50 6.82
C TRP A 25 -5.85 -1.27 5.91
N LEU A 26 -6.11 -1.39 4.61
CA LEU A 26 -6.11 -0.25 3.69
C LEU A 26 -7.16 0.80 4.07
N SER A 27 -8.25 0.42 4.72
CA SER A 27 -9.29 1.36 5.19
C SER A 27 -8.79 2.33 6.27
N TYR A 28 -7.67 2.04 6.93
CA TYR A 28 -6.99 2.94 7.87
C TYR A 28 -6.06 3.94 7.19
N HIS A 29 -6.07 4.02 5.87
CA HIS A 29 -5.29 4.95 5.06
C HIS A 29 -3.77 4.91 5.33
N PRO A 30 -3.12 3.74 5.21
CA PRO A 30 -1.68 3.64 5.33
C PRO A 30 -0.97 4.47 4.24
N THR A 31 0.25 4.93 4.52
CA THR A 31 1.10 5.55 3.51
C THR A 31 1.56 4.51 2.48
N THR A 32 1.96 4.97 1.31
CA THR A 32 2.44 4.08 0.25
C THR A 32 3.71 3.31 0.65
N GLU A 33 4.56 3.89 1.49
CA GLU A 33 5.73 3.22 2.07
C GLU A 33 5.33 2.13 3.09
N GLU A 34 4.31 2.40 3.90
CA GLU A 34 3.76 1.40 4.83
C GLU A 34 3.15 0.23 4.07
N ILE A 35 2.45 0.50 2.96
CA ILE A 35 1.88 -0.53 2.10
C ILE A 35 3.00 -1.38 1.50
N ALA A 36 4.05 -0.78 0.92
CA ALA A 36 5.16 -1.52 0.35
C ALA A 36 5.85 -2.41 1.40
N ARG A 37 6.04 -1.88 2.62
CA ARG A 37 6.62 -2.65 3.72
C ARG A 37 5.71 -3.79 4.16
N ALA A 38 4.43 -3.54 4.38
CA ALA A 38 3.48 -4.58 4.81
C ALA A 38 3.36 -5.69 3.76
N LEU A 39 3.32 -5.35 2.47
CA LEU A 39 3.34 -6.35 1.40
C LEU A 39 4.58 -7.25 1.50
N ALA A 40 5.78 -6.69 1.73
CA ALA A 40 7.01 -7.47 1.80
C ALA A 40 7.14 -8.28 3.09
N THR A 41 6.76 -7.71 4.25
CA THR A 41 7.11 -8.28 5.56
C THR A 41 5.95 -8.97 6.27
N GLU A 42 4.73 -8.85 5.76
CA GLU A 42 3.52 -9.43 6.36
C GLU A 42 2.75 -10.27 5.34
N TYR A 43 2.24 -9.67 4.27
CA TYR A 43 1.35 -10.35 3.32
C TYR A 43 2.04 -11.33 2.38
N LEU A 44 3.31 -11.10 2.03
CA LEU A 44 4.15 -11.96 1.17
C LEU A 44 5.38 -12.50 1.91
N ALA A 45 5.41 -12.42 3.24
CA ALA A 45 6.57 -12.79 4.05
C ALA A 45 7.02 -14.25 3.87
N GLU A 46 6.07 -15.15 3.64
CA GLU A 46 6.34 -16.59 3.44
C GLU A 46 7.14 -16.89 2.16
N TYR A 47 7.12 -15.97 1.18
CA TYR A 47 7.77 -16.15 -0.12
C TYR A 47 9.21 -15.60 -0.18
N ALA A 48 9.81 -15.24 0.95
CA ALA A 48 11.16 -14.70 1.03
C ALA A 48 11.40 -13.49 0.11
N VAL A 49 10.48 -12.53 0.16
CA VAL A 49 10.55 -11.29 -0.61
C VAL A 49 11.72 -10.44 -0.17
N LEU A 50 12.54 -9.99 -1.12
CA LEU A 50 13.64 -9.04 -0.92
C LEU A 50 13.11 -7.60 -0.85
N GLY A 51 12.20 -7.26 -1.76
CA GLY A 51 11.65 -5.92 -1.85
C GLY A 51 10.38 -5.85 -2.67
N VAL A 52 9.59 -4.81 -2.39
CA VAL A 52 8.37 -4.49 -3.10
C VAL A 52 8.44 -3.05 -3.58
N ARG A 53 8.03 -2.83 -4.81
CA ARG A 53 7.89 -1.50 -5.41
C ARG A 53 6.59 -1.45 -6.19
N PHE A 54 5.88 -0.34 -6.10
CA PHE A 54 4.75 -0.08 -6.98
C PHE A 54 4.71 1.38 -7.40
N GLY A 55 4.15 1.62 -8.56
CA GLY A 55 4.07 2.94 -9.14
C GLY A 55 2.90 3.07 -10.10
N ARG A 56 2.65 4.31 -10.51
CA ARG A 56 1.58 4.68 -11.43
C ARG A 56 2.15 5.09 -12.76
N ILE A 57 1.40 4.82 -13.82
CA ILE A 57 1.69 5.31 -15.16
C ILE A 57 1.01 6.66 -15.36
N ASN A 58 1.78 7.66 -15.77
CA ASN A 58 1.26 8.94 -16.20
C ASN A 58 0.77 8.91 -17.65
N SER A 59 0.11 9.99 -18.07
CA SER A 59 -0.38 10.17 -19.45
C SER A 59 0.73 10.22 -20.52
N ASP A 60 1.98 10.46 -20.13
CA ASP A 60 3.18 10.43 -20.96
C ASP A 60 3.92 9.09 -20.93
N ASP A 61 3.29 8.03 -20.43
CA ASP A 61 3.86 6.71 -20.20
C ASP A 61 5.05 6.68 -19.22
N SER A 62 5.32 7.74 -18.50
CA SER A 62 6.28 7.70 -17.39
C SER A 62 5.71 7.00 -16.18
N ILE A 63 6.59 6.40 -15.36
CA ILE A 63 6.18 5.76 -14.10
C ILE A 63 6.62 6.64 -12.93
N VAL A 64 5.67 6.96 -12.05
CA VAL A 64 5.96 7.53 -10.74
C VAL A 64 5.93 6.44 -9.69
N VAL A 65 7.07 6.20 -9.05
CA VAL A 65 7.14 5.27 -7.91
C VAL A 65 6.35 5.88 -6.76
N SER A 66 5.28 5.20 -6.36
CA SER A 66 4.38 5.63 -5.29
C SER A 66 4.82 5.10 -3.93
N GLY A 67 5.29 3.85 -3.86
CA GLY A 67 5.78 3.23 -2.64
C GLY A 67 6.84 2.17 -2.94
N GLN A 68 7.79 2.01 -2.00
CA GLN A 68 8.84 1.01 -2.12
C GLN A 68 9.40 0.59 -0.76
N TYR A 69 9.90 -0.66 -0.70
CA TYR A 69 10.57 -1.24 0.46
C TYR A 69 11.60 -2.26 0.01
N GLY A 70 12.72 -2.39 0.75
CA GLY A 70 13.77 -3.39 0.49
C GLY A 70 14.81 -3.00 -0.58
N TYR A 71 14.73 -1.79 -1.13
CA TYR A 71 15.69 -1.29 -2.13
C TYR A 71 16.74 -0.38 -1.48
N PRO A 72 18.04 -0.62 -1.73
CA PRO A 72 19.12 0.14 -1.08
C PRO A 72 19.12 1.64 -1.44
N ASN A 73 18.61 2.01 -2.61
CA ASN A 73 18.55 3.39 -3.10
C ASN A 73 17.12 3.94 -3.09
N ALA A 74 16.35 3.61 -2.06
CA ALA A 74 14.95 3.99 -1.94
C ALA A 74 14.71 5.50 -2.12
N ASP A 75 15.63 6.33 -1.63
CA ASP A 75 15.49 7.80 -1.70
C ASP A 75 15.71 8.37 -3.12
N GLU A 76 16.48 7.69 -3.97
CA GLU A 76 16.73 8.11 -5.34
C GLU A 76 15.45 8.07 -6.20
N TYR A 77 14.54 7.14 -5.89
CA TYR A 77 13.29 6.93 -6.65
C TYR A 77 12.06 7.58 -6.03
N ARG A 78 12.17 8.11 -4.83
CA ARG A 78 11.04 8.68 -4.03
C ARG A 78 10.39 9.90 -4.65
N SER A 79 10.56 10.37 -5.70
CA SER A 79 9.88 11.49 -6.39
C SER A 79 10.28 11.53 -7.85
N ARG A 80 10.93 10.46 -8.31
CA ARG A 80 11.43 10.42 -9.67
C ARG A 80 10.33 9.97 -10.60
N ASN A 81 10.02 10.83 -11.53
CA ASN A 81 9.27 10.45 -12.71
C ASN A 81 10.26 9.69 -13.61
N ILE A 82 10.07 8.38 -13.75
CA ILE A 82 10.92 7.54 -14.59
C ILE A 82 10.33 7.58 -16.01
N PRO A 83 11.02 8.23 -16.98
CA PRO A 83 10.53 8.28 -18.36
C PRO A 83 10.32 6.88 -18.92
N SER A 84 9.34 6.72 -19.79
CA SER A 84 9.03 5.41 -20.40
C SER A 84 10.24 4.79 -21.10
N ALA A 85 11.14 5.60 -21.65
CA ALA A 85 12.39 5.13 -22.26
C ALA A 85 13.39 4.56 -21.23
N GLU A 86 13.47 5.13 -20.02
CA GLU A 86 14.37 4.64 -18.97
C GLU A 86 13.89 3.33 -18.37
N TRP A 87 12.63 3.23 -17.97
CA TRP A 87 12.14 1.98 -17.39
C TRP A 87 12.00 0.88 -18.45
N ARG A 88 11.74 1.22 -19.70
CA ARG A 88 11.83 0.30 -20.85
C ARG A 88 13.27 -0.12 -21.16
N ALA A 89 14.28 0.72 -20.90
CA ALA A 89 15.69 0.39 -21.11
C ALA A 89 16.30 -0.42 -19.95
N ILE A 90 15.85 -0.20 -18.71
CA ILE A 90 16.23 -1.02 -17.56
C ILE A 90 15.70 -2.46 -17.74
N ASP A 91 14.60 -2.57 -18.46
CA ASP A 91 13.84 -3.80 -18.69
C ASP A 91 13.75 -4.17 -20.17
N ALA A 92 14.76 -3.96 -20.99
CA ALA A 92 14.63 -4.21 -22.43
C ALA A 92 14.27 -5.68 -22.79
N GLU A 93 14.57 -6.64 -21.93
CA GLU A 93 14.04 -8.01 -21.99
C GLU A 93 12.75 -8.17 -21.17
N ASP A 94 12.61 -7.50 -20.05
CA ASP A 94 11.46 -7.55 -19.14
C ASP A 94 10.26 -6.75 -19.68
N VAL A 95 10.48 -5.72 -20.48
CA VAL A 95 9.42 -4.91 -21.13
C VAL A 95 8.66 -5.68 -22.21
N LYS A 96 9.26 -6.65 -22.87
CA LYS A 96 8.47 -7.59 -23.70
C LYS A 96 7.39 -8.27 -22.86
N ILE A 97 7.66 -8.42 -21.61
CA ILE A 97 6.79 -8.98 -20.62
C ILE A 97 5.68 -7.97 -20.28
N ILE A 98 5.98 -6.72 -19.99
CA ILE A 98 5.00 -5.68 -19.62
C ILE A 98 4.14 -5.26 -20.83
N ALA A 99 4.69 -5.24 -22.04
CA ALA A 99 3.97 -4.91 -23.29
C ALA A 99 3.07 -6.04 -23.80
N GLY A 100 3.28 -7.27 -23.37
CA GLY A 100 2.49 -8.44 -23.78
C GLY A 100 1.34 -8.73 -22.83
N HIS A 101 0.26 -8.11 -22.89
CA HIS A 101 -1.12 -8.31 -22.38
C HIS A 101 -1.44 -9.43 -21.35
N SER A 102 -0.48 -10.11 -20.73
CA SER A 102 -0.75 -11.06 -19.65
C SER A 102 -0.52 -10.41 -18.27
N ASN A 103 -1.39 -10.71 -17.31
CA ASN A 103 -1.40 -10.10 -15.99
C ASN A 103 -0.31 -10.61 -15.05
N LEU A 104 0.38 -11.70 -15.39
CA LEU A 104 1.27 -12.45 -14.51
C LEU A 104 2.59 -12.64 -15.24
N GLN A 105 3.68 -12.06 -14.72
CA GLN A 105 4.93 -12.06 -15.46
C GLN A 105 6.16 -12.20 -14.58
N TRP A 106 6.92 -13.25 -14.82
CA TRP A 106 8.19 -13.53 -14.21
C TRP A 106 9.34 -13.06 -15.11
N THR A 107 10.40 -12.50 -14.50
CA THR A 107 11.64 -12.27 -15.22
C THR A 107 12.28 -13.60 -15.64
N PRO A 108 13.13 -13.61 -16.69
CA PRO A 108 13.76 -14.83 -17.17
C PRO A 108 14.58 -15.59 -16.11
N ASP A 109 15.16 -14.86 -15.15
CA ASP A 109 15.91 -15.42 -14.02
C ASP A 109 15.02 -15.80 -12.83
N SER A 110 13.70 -15.57 -12.94
CA SER A 110 12.70 -15.87 -11.91
C SER A 110 12.96 -15.20 -10.55
N THR A 111 13.71 -14.11 -10.53
CA THR A 111 13.97 -13.33 -9.29
C THR A 111 12.98 -12.19 -9.08
N MET A 112 12.18 -11.86 -10.07
CA MET A 112 11.21 -10.77 -10.01
C MET A 112 9.88 -11.16 -10.63
N HIS A 113 8.79 -10.73 -10.00
CA HIS A 113 7.44 -10.81 -10.56
C HIS A 113 6.85 -9.42 -10.72
N VAL A 114 6.28 -9.16 -11.90
CA VAL A 114 5.61 -7.91 -12.24
C VAL A 114 4.13 -8.17 -12.45
N ASN A 115 3.29 -7.48 -11.70
CA ASN A 115 1.85 -7.54 -11.87
C ASN A 115 1.26 -6.17 -12.20
N SER A 116 0.35 -6.11 -13.19
CA SER A 116 -0.31 -4.87 -13.55
C SER A 116 -1.38 -4.47 -12.53
N LEU A 117 -1.36 -3.21 -12.11
CA LEU A 117 -2.41 -2.61 -11.29
C LEU A 117 -3.48 -2.04 -12.22
N ARG A 118 -4.70 -2.58 -12.15
CA ARG A 118 -5.80 -2.21 -13.05
C ARG A 118 -6.96 -1.59 -12.31
N ASP A 119 -7.48 -0.50 -12.87
CA ASP A 119 -8.79 0.06 -12.50
C ASP A 119 -9.69 0.02 -13.73
N ARG A 120 -10.88 -0.59 -13.61
CA ARG A 120 -11.87 -0.75 -14.70
C ARG A 120 -11.28 -1.32 -15.99
N GLY A 121 -10.37 -2.27 -15.87
CA GLY A 121 -9.70 -2.91 -16.99
C GLY A 121 -8.53 -2.14 -17.62
N VAL A 122 -8.30 -0.90 -17.21
CA VAL A 122 -7.18 -0.07 -17.69
C VAL A 122 -6.00 -0.20 -16.74
N ILE A 123 -4.80 -0.40 -17.29
CA ILE A 123 -3.56 -0.44 -16.49
C ILE A 123 -3.28 0.98 -15.98
N GLN A 124 -3.22 1.11 -14.66
CA GLN A 124 -2.91 2.36 -13.95
C GLN A 124 -1.49 2.40 -13.41
N GLY A 125 -0.85 1.24 -13.31
CA GLY A 125 0.48 1.09 -12.75
C GLY A 125 0.92 -0.35 -12.66
N TYR A 126 2.00 -0.58 -11.91
CA TYR A 126 2.59 -1.90 -11.70
C TYR A 126 2.95 -2.12 -10.24
N LEU A 127 2.84 -3.37 -9.80
CA LEU A 127 3.39 -3.92 -8.57
C LEU A 127 4.54 -4.85 -8.96
N ILE A 128 5.72 -4.58 -8.44
CA ILE A 128 6.95 -5.33 -8.69
C ILE A 128 7.39 -5.94 -7.37
N VAL A 129 7.58 -7.25 -7.37
CA VAL A 129 8.04 -8.02 -6.20
C VAL A 129 9.36 -8.69 -6.55
N HIS A 130 10.42 -8.37 -5.79
CA HIS A 130 11.72 -9.00 -5.89
C HIS A 130 11.89 -10.08 -4.82
N PHE A 131 12.54 -11.17 -5.18
CA PHE A 131 12.83 -12.30 -4.31
C PHE A 131 14.32 -12.42 -4.04
N HIS A 132 14.69 -12.96 -2.87
CA HIS A 132 16.09 -13.19 -2.51
C HIS A 132 16.81 -14.20 -3.41
N LYS A 133 16.05 -15.10 -4.04
CA LYS A 133 16.55 -16.17 -4.90
C LYS A 133 15.55 -16.42 -6.04
N PRO A 134 16.00 -17.03 -7.14
CA PRO A 134 15.08 -17.50 -8.18
C PRO A 134 13.97 -18.37 -7.58
N VAL A 135 12.74 -18.11 -7.99
CA VAL A 135 11.56 -18.87 -7.56
C VAL A 135 11.40 -20.10 -8.44
N ASP A 136 11.26 -21.26 -7.81
CA ASP A 136 11.04 -22.51 -8.54
C ASP A 136 9.76 -22.49 -9.39
N ALA A 137 9.81 -23.06 -10.58
CA ALA A 137 8.69 -23.05 -11.52
C ALA A 137 7.39 -23.62 -10.93
N SER A 138 7.48 -24.59 -10.01
CA SER A 138 6.35 -25.16 -9.30
C SER A 138 5.65 -24.17 -8.34
N ALA A 139 6.40 -23.23 -7.78
CA ALA A 139 5.89 -22.22 -6.83
C ALA A 139 5.43 -20.93 -7.54
N GLN A 140 5.91 -20.66 -8.75
CA GLN A 140 5.66 -19.41 -9.48
C GLN A 140 4.17 -19.10 -9.65
N HIS A 141 3.37 -20.11 -9.99
CA HIS A 141 1.93 -19.93 -10.22
C HIS A 141 1.21 -19.48 -8.94
N HIS A 142 1.45 -20.18 -7.85
CA HIS A 142 0.84 -19.88 -6.56
C HIS A 142 1.23 -18.49 -6.01
N ILE A 143 2.51 -18.15 -6.12
CA ILE A 143 3.02 -16.83 -5.71
C ILE A 143 2.42 -15.73 -6.60
N ALA A 144 2.34 -15.95 -7.91
CA ALA A 144 1.76 -15.00 -8.83
C ALA A 144 0.27 -14.75 -8.54
N GLU A 145 -0.50 -15.79 -8.19
CA GLU A 145 -1.89 -15.65 -7.76
C GLU A 145 -2.00 -14.81 -6.47
N ALA A 146 -1.18 -15.10 -5.46
CA ALA A 146 -1.19 -14.33 -4.22
C ALA A 146 -0.86 -12.84 -4.46
N ILE A 147 0.09 -12.54 -5.34
CA ILE A 147 0.43 -11.16 -5.74
C ILE A 147 -0.74 -10.52 -6.52
N ALA A 148 -1.37 -11.25 -7.44
CA ALA A 148 -2.49 -10.76 -8.22
C ALA A 148 -3.69 -10.38 -7.31
N ASP A 149 -3.99 -11.19 -6.32
CA ASP A 149 -5.06 -10.95 -5.36
C ASP A 149 -4.85 -9.67 -4.53
N LEU A 150 -3.62 -9.44 -4.06
CA LEU A 150 -3.27 -8.22 -3.34
C LEU A 150 -3.22 -6.99 -4.27
N SER A 151 -2.96 -7.20 -5.56
CA SER A 151 -2.91 -6.13 -6.56
C SER A 151 -4.26 -5.47 -6.81
N VAL A 152 -5.36 -6.21 -6.70
CA VAL A 152 -6.71 -5.65 -6.92
C VAL A 152 -7.07 -4.59 -5.87
N PRO A 153 -7.04 -4.87 -4.56
CA PRO A 153 -7.34 -3.85 -3.55
C PRO A 153 -6.29 -2.72 -3.55
N LEU A 154 -5.01 -3.01 -3.85
CA LEU A 154 -3.98 -1.99 -3.99
C LEU A 154 -4.30 -1.02 -5.15
N ALA A 155 -4.68 -1.53 -6.32
CA ALA A 155 -5.03 -0.71 -7.47
C ALA A 155 -6.22 0.20 -7.17
N LEU A 156 -7.26 -0.33 -6.53
CA LEU A 156 -8.43 0.43 -6.11
C LEU A 156 -8.05 1.53 -5.11
N TYR A 157 -7.21 1.20 -4.12
CA TYR A 157 -6.74 2.16 -3.14
C TYR A 157 -5.93 3.29 -3.79
N LEU A 158 -4.98 2.96 -4.67
CA LEU A 158 -4.17 3.96 -5.40
C LEU A 158 -5.03 4.84 -6.31
N SER A 159 -6.01 4.27 -6.99
CA SER A 159 -6.98 5.04 -7.81
C SER A 159 -7.79 6.00 -6.95
N PHE A 160 -8.11 5.59 -5.74
CA PHE A 160 -8.86 6.38 -4.79
C PHE A 160 -8.07 7.57 -4.26
N ILE A 161 -6.85 7.37 -3.74
CA ILE A 161 -6.00 8.44 -3.17
C ILE A 161 -5.48 9.42 -4.24
N SER A 162 -5.62 9.10 -5.51
CA SER A 162 -5.09 9.87 -6.64
C SER A 162 -6.12 10.75 -7.35
N ARG A 163 -7.39 10.68 -6.95
CA ARG A 163 -8.43 11.52 -7.55
C ARG A 163 -8.24 12.97 -7.11
N PRO A 164 -8.21 13.93 -8.06
CA PRO A 164 -8.20 15.34 -7.69
C PRO A 164 -9.45 15.65 -6.84
N VAL A 165 -9.25 16.40 -5.78
CA VAL A 165 -10.35 16.95 -4.97
C VAL A 165 -11.18 17.84 -5.88
N GLY A 166 -12.36 17.36 -6.33
CA GLY A 166 -13.23 18.09 -7.24
C GLY A 166 -14.09 17.25 -8.19
N SER A 167 -13.79 15.96 -8.33
CA SER A 167 -14.63 15.07 -9.15
C SER A 167 -15.75 14.50 -8.30
N SER A 168 -16.87 15.23 -8.24
CA SER A 168 -18.06 14.77 -7.56
C SER A 168 -18.71 13.62 -8.32
N MET A 169 -18.59 12.43 -7.81
CA MET A 169 -19.59 11.37 -7.97
C MET A 169 -20.16 11.07 -6.59
N GLY A 170 -21.39 11.52 -6.37
CA GLY A 170 -22.32 11.09 -5.32
C GLY A 170 -21.73 10.79 -3.93
N GLY A 171 -21.54 11.80 -3.11
CA GLY A 171 -21.85 11.67 -1.68
C GLY A 171 -20.82 11.09 -0.73
N ILE A 172 -19.57 10.76 -1.11
CA ILE A 172 -18.52 10.43 -0.14
C ILE A 172 -17.25 11.18 -0.55
N THR A 173 -17.02 12.32 0.08
CA THR A 173 -15.74 13.04 0.00
C THR A 173 -14.80 12.40 1.01
N ILE A 174 -13.87 11.55 0.54
CA ILE A 174 -12.76 11.11 1.37
C ILE A 174 -11.56 11.98 1.00
N PRO A 175 -10.95 12.68 1.96
CA PRO A 175 -9.80 13.52 1.68
C PRO A 175 -8.63 12.64 1.22
N ALA A 176 -8.02 13.01 0.07
CA ALA A 176 -6.71 12.50 -0.28
C ALA A 176 -5.76 12.74 0.89
N ASP A 177 -4.86 11.78 1.13
CA ASP A 177 -3.76 11.95 2.08
C ASP A 177 -2.89 13.12 1.57
N SER A 178 -3.29 14.31 1.97
CA SER A 178 -2.65 15.54 1.59
C SER A 178 -1.38 15.66 2.41
N ARG A 179 -0.25 15.48 1.73
CA ARG A 179 1.03 16.04 2.19
C ARG A 179 0.96 17.56 2.38
N ASP A 180 -0.18 18.15 1.96
CA ASP A 180 -0.60 19.52 2.19
C ASP A 180 -2.05 19.55 2.73
N ALA A 181 -2.29 18.93 3.88
CA ALA A 181 -3.33 19.46 4.73
C ALA A 181 -2.83 20.83 5.18
N GLY A 182 -3.42 21.89 4.63
CA GLY A 182 -3.12 23.26 5.04
C GLY A 182 -3.13 23.32 6.57
N ALA A 183 -2.20 24.07 7.16
CA ALA A 183 -2.00 24.15 8.60
C ALA A 183 -3.35 24.22 9.33
N GLY A 184 -3.75 23.12 9.97
CA GLY A 184 -4.97 23.06 10.79
C GLY A 184 -5.99 21.95 10.46
N GLN A 185 -5.86 21.18 9.38
CA GLN A 185 -6.77 20.05 9.12
C GLN A 185 -6.11 18.70 9.44
N LEU A 186 -6.78 17.89 10.26
CA LEU A 186 -6.35 16.53 10.59
C LEU A 186 -6.80 15.54 9.51
N SER A 187 -5.92 14.61 9.15
CA SER A 187 -6.28 13.49 8.27
C SER A 187 -7.22 12.52 9.00
N GLN A 188 -7.92 11.65 8.23
CA GLN A 188 -8.79 10.63 8.80
C GLN A 188 -8.06 9.70 9.78
N ARG A 189 -6.81 9.32 9.45
CA ARG A 189 -5.93 8.56 10.34
C ARG A 189 -5.65 9.31 11.65
N GLN A 190 -5.32 10.58 11.56
CA GLN A 190 -5.06 11.41 12.72
C GLN A 190 -6.30 11.57 13.61
N ILE A 191 -7.49 11.63 13.01
CA ILE A 191 -8.77 11.63 13.75
C ILE A 191 -8.99 10.30 14.49
N LEU A 192 -8.69 9.15 13.86
CA LEU A 192 -8.79 7.84 14.52
C LEU A 192 -7.83 7.73 15.71
N ILE A 193 -6.57 8.14 15.51
CA ILE A 193 -5.58 8.18 16.60
C ILE A 193 -6.02 9.12 17.71
N LEU A 194 -6.54 10.30 17.36
CA LEU A 194 -7.02 11.30 18.30
C LEU A 194 -8.22 10.79 19.11
N ARG A 195 -9.14 10.05 18.48
CA ARG A 195 -10.25 9.36 19.15
C ARG A 195 -9.75 8.36 20.19
N GLY A 196 -8.80 7.50 19.81
CA GLY A 196 -8.20 6.57 20.75
C GLY A 196 -7.40 7.25 21.86
N MET A 197 -6.83 8.46 21.62
CA MET A 197 -6.23 9.26 22.67
C MET A 197 -7.26 9.74 23.70
N VAL A 198 -8.45 10.13 23.25
CA VAL A 198 -9.56 10.53 24.14
C VAL A 198 -10.09 9.34 24.92
N GLU A 199 -10.13 8.15 24.31
CA GLU A 199 -10.47 6.88 24.98
C GLU A 199 -9.39 6.40 25.97
N GLY A 200 -8.25 7.10 26.05
CA GLY A 200 -7.16 6.79 26.98
C GLY A 200 -6.20 5.69 26.50
N LYS A 201 -6.30 5.23 25.26
CA LYS A 201 -5.44 4.17 24.70
C LYS A 201 -4.00 4.63 24.58
N THR A 202 -3.06 3.78 24.92
CA THR A 202 -1.61 4.03 24.73
C THR A 202 -1.21 3.95 23.25
N ASN A 203 -0.03 4.45 22.90
CA ASN A 203 0.47 4.32 21.53
C ASN A 203 0.69 2.85 21.10
N HIS A 204 0.94 1.97 22.06
CA HIS A 204 1.08 0.54 21.78
C HIS A 204 -0.29 -0.11 21.45
N GLU A 205 -1.30 0.19 22.23
CA GLU A 205 -2.68 -0.27 21.98
C GLU A 205 -3.21 0.27 20.66
N LEU A 206 -2.98 1.55 20.35
CA LEU A 206 -3.33 2.16 19.08
C LEU A 206 -2.58 1.51 17.91
N ALA A 207 -1.30 1.20 18.08
CA ALA A 207 -0.50 0.52 17.07
C ALA A 207 -1.08 -0.87 16.77
N THR A 208 -1.42 -1.63 17.80
CA THR A 208 -2.02 -2.97 17.68
C THR A 208 -3.42 -2.90 17.05
N GLU A 209 -4.27 -2.00 17.51
CA GLU A 209 -5.66 -1.89 17.04
C GLU A 209 -5.75 -1.38 15.61
N LEU A 210 -4.91 -0.40 15.23
CA LEU A 210 -4.92 0.22 13.92
C LEU A 210 -3.98 -0.47 12.91
N GLY A 211 -3.25 -1.51 13.31
CA GLY A 211 -2.35 -2.25 12.43
C GLY A 211 -1.09 -1.47 12.01
N PHE A 212 -0.63 -0.53 12.86
CA PHE A 212 0.57 0.26 12.61
C PHE A 212 1.73 -0.08 13.53
N SER A 213 2.93 0.39 13.17
CA SER A 213 4.05 0.36 14.11
C SER A 213 3.88 1.43 15.20
N VAL A 214 4.42 1.18 16.40
CA VAL A 214 4.43 2.17 17.50
C VAL A 214 5.14 3.47 17.08
N SER A 215 6.17 3.36 16.22
CA SER A 215 6.87 4.52 15.66
C SER A 215 5.99 5.36 14.75
N THR A 216 5.16 4.71 13.92
CA THR A 216 4.15 5.38 13.08
C THR A 216 3.15 6.15 13.94
N ILE A 217 2.59 5.51 14.97
CA ILE A 217 1.64 6.17 15.88
C ILE A 217 2.30 7.36 16.59
N ARG A 218 3.56 7.24 17.03
CA ARG A 218 4.29 8.37 17.63
C ARG A 218 4.46 9.52 16.65
N HIS A 219 4.80 9.23 15.39
CA HIS A 219 4.98 10.26 14.38
C HIS A 219 3.67 10.99 14.08
N GLU A 220 2.57 10.27 13.91
CA GLU A 220 1.25 10.88 13.72
C GLU A 220 0.78 11.64 14.95
N THR A 221 1.08 11.17 16.16
CA THR A 221 0.81 11.89 17.41
C THR A 221 1.49 13.27 17.42
N MET A 222 2.75 13.34 16.99
CA MET A 222 3.47 14.63 16.91
C MET A 222 2.83 15.56 15.87
N ARG A 223 2.40 15.04 14.72
CA ARG A 223 1.67 15.82 13.70
C ARG A 223 0.33 16.34 14.22
N ILE A 224 -0.41 15.52 14.98
CA ILE A 224 -1.66 15.93 15.64
C ILE A 224 -1.39 17.08 16.59
N TYR A 225 -0.34 17.02 17.42
CA TYR A 225 0.02 18.10 18.33
C TYR A 225 0.35 19.39 17.59
N GLN A 226 1.10 19.29 16.49
CA GLN A 226 1.41 20.44 15.64
C GLN A 226 0.15 21.04 15.00
N ALA A 227 -0.71 20.20 14.41
CA ALA A 227 -1.94 20.64 13.75
C ALA A 227 -2.93 21.27 14.72
N LEU A 228 -3.01 20.76 15.95
CA LEU A 228 -3.86 21.30 17.00
C LEU A 228 -3.18 22.42 17.82
N ALA A 229 -1.91 22.75 17.55
CA ALA A 229 -1.13 23.69 18.33
C ALA A 229 -1.22 23.41 19.85
N VAL A 230 -0.89 22.17 20.23
CA VAL A 230 -0.86 21.68 21.61
C VAL A 230 0.48 21.00 21.89
N SER A 231 0.83 20.87 23.18
CA SER A 231 2.13 20.35 23.60
C SER A 231 2.08 18.91 24.10
N ASP A 232 0.92 18.42 24.50
CA ASP A 232 0.78 17.10 25.08
C ASP A 232 -0.54 16.40 24.70
N ARG A 233 -0.62 15.09 25.09
CA ARG A 233 -1.75 14.22 24.82
C ARG A 233 -3.05 14.70 25.49
N LYS A 234 -2.98 15.22 26.71
CA LYS A 234 -4.16 15.66 27.46
C LYS A 234 -4.75 16.90 26.81
N GLU A 235 -3.90 17.83 26.40
CA GLU A 235 -4.32 19.03 25.66
C GLU A 235 -4.92 18.65 24.31
N ALA A 236 -4.32 17.69 23.59
CA ALA A 236 -4.85 17.20 22.32
C ALA A 236 -6.25 16.60 22.48
N ALA A 237 -6.44 15.73 23.46
CA ALA A 237 -7.73 15.10 23.75
C ALA A 237 -8.79 16.16 24.15
N LYS A 238 -8.44 17.10 25.02
CA LYS A 238 -9.34 18.21 25.44
C LYS A 238 -9.74 19.07 24.24
N LYS A 239 -8.78 19.42 23.38
CA LYS A 239 -9.02 20.28 22.21
C LYS A 239 -9.86 19.56 21.15
N ALA A 240 -9.69 18.25 20.99
CA ALA A 240 -10.49 17.42 20.11
C ALA A 240 -11.99 17.45 20.47
N ILE A 241 -12.30 17.30 21.75
CA ILE A 241 -13.67 17.38 22.27
C ILE A 241 -14.21 18.81 22.09
N MET A 242 -13.42 19.82 22.43
CA MET A 242 -13.84 21.23 22.37
C MET A 242 -14.15 21.70 20.95
N LEU A 243 -13.42 21.18 19.95
CA LEU A 243 -13.61 21.47 18.52
C LEU A 243 -14.58 20.52 17.82
N SER A 244 -15.20 19.57 18.55
CA SER A 244 -16.10 18.53 18.00
C SER A 244 -15.48 17.77 16.82
N LEU A 245 -14.19 17.44 16.95
CA LEU A 245 -13.46 16.68 15.92
C LEU A 245 -13.71 15.18 15.99
N ILE A 246 -14.30 14.72 17.08
CA ILE A 246 -14.54 13.30 17.39
C ILE A 246 -15.90 13.12 18.06
#